data_e249a6e56fef645e12e424bfebe40ddb
#
_entry.id   e249a6e56fef645e12e424bfebe40ddb
#
_cell.length_a   1.000
_cell.length_b   1.000
_cell.length_c   1.000
_cell.angle_alpha   90.00
_cell.angle_beta   90.00
_cell.angle_gamma   90.00
#
_symmetry.space_group_name_H-M   'P 1'
#
loop_
_entity.id
_entity.type
_entity.pdbx_description
1 polymer ?
#
loop_
_entity_poly.entity_id
_entity_poly.type
_entity_poly.pdbx_seq_one_letter_code
_entity_poly.pdbx_strand_id
1 'polypeptide(L)'
;MTALQQVKTAVVDALEAAGLTAMSAYSEEQLKKYTTAVTAVGLREMKVTESGAMEYLGEKYDTVRDAVLEVYGKKLTLSLSLDVYAPRTLGAEGCEETAEEITQVMMAALPSGLCVRELKWGKTEWDKTYGMFRLAASAEYEAYFTAETAEETVVFTDFILRGVVRAHE
;
A
#
# COMPACT_ATOMS: atom_id res chain seq x y z
N MET A 1 -2.10 -4.25 -15.19
CA MET A 1 -2.20 -4.21 -13.70
C MET A 1 -2.86 -2.91 -13.32
N THR A 2 -3.88 -2.93 -12.48
CA THR A 2 -4.54 -1.69 -12.04
C THR A 2 -3.67 -0.95 -11.01
N ALA A 3 -3.89 0.35 -10.84
CA ALA A 3 -3.18 1.16 -9.84
C ALA A 3 -3.29 0.57 -8.42
N LEU A 4 -4.48 0.10 -8.05
CA LEU A 4 -4.70 -0.57 -6.78
C LEU A 4 -3.87 -1.85 -6.62
N GLN A 5 -3.78 -2.66 -7.68
CA GLN A 5 -2.95 -3.87 -7.67
C GLN A 5 -1.47 -3.51 -7.52
N GLN A 6 -1.00 -2.42 -8.14
CA GLN A 6 0.37 -1.93 -7.99
C GLN A 6 0.68 -1.56 -6.54
N VAL A 7 -0.22 -0.83 -5.86
CA VAL A 7 -0.03 -0.48 -4.44
C VAL A 7 -0.01 -1.72 -3.56
N LYS A 8 -0.96 -2.64 -3.75
CA LYS A 8 -0.99 -3.89 -2.98
C LYS A 8 0.27 -4.71 -3.20
N THR A 9 0.72 -4.85 -4.45
CA THR A 9 1.95 -5.55 -4.80
C THR A 9 3.16 -4.88 -4.16
N ALA A 10 3.27 -3.55 -4.23
CA ALA A 10 4.37 -2.82 -3.61
C ALA A 10 4.45 -3.03 -2.09
N VAL A 11 3.30 -3.11 -1.41
CA VAL A 11 3.26 -3.42 0.02
C VAL A 11 3.67 -4.86 0.30
N VAL A 12 3.17 -5.82 -0.48
CA VAL A 12 3.56 -7.24 -0.36
C VAL A 12 5.06 -7.41 -0.60
N ASP A 13 5.58 -6.85 -1.68
CA ASP A 13 7.01 -6.94 -2.05
C ASP A 13 7.91 -6.34 -0.96
N ALA A 14 7.49 -5.23 -0.34
CA ALA A 14 8.25 -4.63 0.76
C ALA A 14 8.28 -5.54 1.99
N LEU A 15 7.18 -6.21 2.32
CA LEU A 15 7.13 -7.17 3.42
C LEU A 15 7.97 -8.42 3.13
N GLU A 16 7.89 -8.96 1.91
CA GLU A 16 8.67 -10.13 1.48
C GLU A 16 10.17 -9.81 1.43
N ALA A 17 10.55 -8.62 0.98
CA ALA A 17 11.94 -8.16 0.99
C ALA A 17 12.52 -8.07 2.40
N ALA A 18 11.69 -7.84 3.41
CA ALA A 18 12.07 -7.86 4.82
C ALA A 18 12.07 -9.28 5.43
N GLY A 19 11.77 -10.32 4.65
CA GLY A 19 11.73 -11.71 5.10
C GLY A 19 10.40 -12.15 5.72
N LEU A 20 9.37 -11.32 5.64
CA LEU A 20 8.02 -11.65 6.11
C LEU A 20 7.25 -12.41 5.02
N THR A 21 6.38 -13.31 5.40
CA THR A 21 5.47 -13.96 4.47
C THR A 21 4.23 -13.09 4.27
N ALA A 22 4.01 -12.60 3.06
CA ALA A 22 2.88 -11.74 2.73
C ALA A 22 2.16 -12.19 1.45
N MET A 23 0.88 -11.85 1.32
CA MET A 23 0.08 -12.16 0.15
C MET A 23 -1.02 -11.14 -0.09
N SER A 24 -1.33 -10.86 -1.36
CA SER A 24 -2.39 -9.91 -1.75
C SER A 24 -3.78 -10.54 -1.87
N ALA A 25 -3.85 -11.86 -1.87
CA ALA A 25 -5.10 -12.63 -1.87
C ALA A 25 -4.85 -13.94 -1.14
N TYR A 26 -5.83 -14.38 -0.37
CA TYR A 26 -5.72 -15.61 0.41
C TYR A 26 -7.04 -16.37 0.45
N SER A 27 -6.93 -17.69 0.57
CA SER A 27 -8.04 -18.57 0.89
C SER A 27 -7.76 -19.28 2.22
N GLU A 28 -8.82 -19.82 2.83
CA GLU A 28 -8.69 -20.63 4.04
C GLU A 28 -7.71 -21.80 3.88
N GLU A 29 -7.73 -22.44 2.73
CA GLU A 29 -6.84 -23.56 2.42
C GLU A 29 -5.38 -23.14 2.31
N GLN A 30 -5.11 -21.94 1.81
CA GLN A 30 -3.75 -21.41 1.72
C GLN A 30 -3.20 -21.12 3.10
N LEU A 31 -3.97 -20.45 3.96
CA LEU A 31 -3.53 -20.09 5.31
C LEU A 31 -3.19 -21.32 6.17
N LYS A 32 -3.96 -22.39 6.06
CA LYS A 32 -3.74 -23.64 6.83
C LYS A 32 -2.42 -24.36 6.52
N LYS A 33 -1.79 -24.05 5.39
CA LYS A 33 -0.51 -24.66 4.97
C LYS A 33 0.72 -24.00 5.60
N TYR A 34 0.56 -22.79 6.16
CA TYR A 34 1.68 -22.06 6.72
C TYR A 34 2.00 -22.50 8.17
N THR A 35 3.29 -22.68 8.42
CA THR A 35 3.85 -22.95 9.75
C THR A 35 4.41 -21.71 10.42
N THR A 36 4.52 -20.61 9.64
CA THR A 36 4.98 -19.29 10.06
C THR A 36 3.80 -18.31 10.09
N ALA A 37 4.01 -17.13 10.67
CA ALA A 37 3.04 -16.07 10.57
C ALA A 37 2.94 -15.56 9.12
N VAL A 38 1.73 -15.22 8.69
CA VAL A 38 1.42 -14.76 7.32
C VAL A 38 0.63 -13.48 7.39
N THR A 39 1.00 -12.51 6.57
CA THR A 39 0.31 -11.24 6.43
C THR A 39 -0.56 -11.23 5.18
N ALA A 40 -1.86 -11.05 5.35
CA ALA A 40 -2.81 -10.92 4.25
C ALA A 40 -3.10 -9.44 3.99
N VAL A 41 -2.78 -8.97 2.78
CA VAL A 41 -2.98 -7.59 2.35
C VAL A 41 -4.26 -7.48 1.53
N GLY A 42 -5.26 -6.78 2.07
CA GLY A 42 -6.57 -6.58 1.46
C GLY A 42 -6.92 -5.10 1.31
N LEU A 43 -7.85 -4.80 0.40
CA LEU A 43 -8.44 -3.46 0.30
C LEU A 43 -9.62 -3.34 1.26
N ARG A 44 -9.65 -2.28 2.06
CA ARG A 44 -10.82 -1.88 2.86
C ARG A 44 -11.57 -0.74 2.22
N GLU A 45 -10.87 0.32 1.86
CA GLU A 45 -11.46 1.54 1.31
C GLU A 45 -10.51 2.20 0.32
N MET A 46 -11.08 2.83 -0.68
CA MET A 46 -10.38 3.67 -1.63
C MET A 46 -11.15 4.97 -1.81
N LYS A 47 -10.49 6.10 -1.59
CA LYS A 47 -11.06 7.43 -1.75
C LYS A 47 -10.22 8.24 -2.72
N VAL A 48 -10.87 8.85 -3.69
CA VAL A 48 -10.25 9.76 -4.66
C VAL A 48 -10.79 11.16 -4.41
N THR A 49 -9.91 12.12 -4.20
CA THR A 49 -10.26 13.52 -3.93
C THR A 49 -9.43 14.46 -4.78
N GLU A 50 -9.82 15.71 -4.84
CA GLU A 50 -9.02 16.76 -5.45
C GLU A 50 -7.68 16.91 -4.74
N SER A 51 -6.61 17.11 -5.50
CA SER A 51 -5.24 17.24 -4.97
C SER A 51 -4.88 18.68 -4.58
N GLY A 52 -5.70 19.64 -4.96
CA GLY A 52 -5.49 21.07 -4.74
C GLY A 52 -6.18 21.92 -5.80
N ALA A 53 -5.79 23.18 -5.92
CA ALA A 53 -6.36 24.09 -6.89
C ALA A 53 -6.16 23.58 -8.32
N MET A 54 -7.27 23.32 -9.03
CA MET A 54 -7.30 22.83 -10.40
C MET A 54 -6.53 21.52 -10.65
N GLU A 55 -6.32 20.70 -9.61
CA GLU A 55 -5.64 19.40 -9.68
C GLU A 55 -4.16 19.47 -10.17
N TYR A 56 -3.56 20.65 -10.17
CA TYR A 56 -2.18 20.85 -10.61
C TYR A 56 -1.19 20.33 -9.57
N LEU A 57 -0.28 19.47 -9.99
CA LEU A 57 0.74 18.84 -9.15
C LEU A 57 2.16 19.37 -9.39
N GLY A 58 2.38 20.09 -10.46
CA GLY A 58 3.70 20.63 -10.83
C GLY A 58 4.07 20.37 -12.29
N GLU A 59 5.37 20.50 -12.57
CA GLU A 59 5.92 20.32 -13.90
C GLU A 59 6.92 19.15 -13.89
N LYS A 60 7.00 18.47 -15.03
CA LYS A 60 7.97 17.39 -15.28
C LYS A 60 8.65 17.64 -16.61
N TYR A 61 9.98 17.54 -16.63
CA TYR A 61 10.71 17.57 -17.88
C TYR A 61 10.71 16.21 -18.56
N ASP A 62 10.18 16.16 -19.77
CA ASP A 62 10.21 14.98 -20.63
C ASP A 62 11.45 15.03 -21.53
N THR A 63 12.42 14.16 -21.25
CA THR A 63 13.69 14.08 -22.00
C THR A 63 13.50 13.54 -23.43
N VAL A 64 12.40 12.84 -23.72
CA VAL A 64 12.13 12.28 -25.04
C VAL A 64 11.54 13.34 -25.95
N ARG A 65 10.65 14.19 -25.39
CA ARG A 65 9.98 15.28 -26.14
C ARG A 65 10.75 16.59 -26.05
N ASP A 66 11.79 16.66 -25.21
CA ASP A 66 12.54 17.88 -24.91
C ASP A 66 11.64 19.05 -24.49
N ALA A 67 10.66 18.76 -23.64
CA ALA A 67 9.62 19.69 -23.24
C ALA A 67 9.27 19.57 -21.75
N VAL A 68 8.80 20.69 -21.19
CA VAL A 68 8.21 20.70 -19.84
C VAL A 68 6.73 20.36 -19.98
N LEU A 69 6.30 19.33 -19.27
CA LEU A 69 4.90 18.89 -19.20
C LEU A 69 4.30 19.29 -17.88
N GLU A 70 3.09 19.83 -17.92
CA GLU A 70 2.32 20.06 -16.71
C GLU A 70 1.71 18.72 -16.23
N VAL A 71 1.82 18.47 -14.94
CA VAL A 71 1.30 17.28 -14.29
C VAL A 71 0.08 17.64 -13.46
N TYR A 72 -1.03 16.99 -13.75
CA TYR A 72 -2.27 17.11 -13.02
C TYR A 72 -2.60 15.78 -12.36
N GLY A 73 -3.35 15.80 -11.26
CA GLY A 73 -3.72 14.54 -10.62
C GLY A 73 -4.70 14.69 -9.47
N LYS A 74 -5.28 13.55 -9.12
CA LYS A 74 -6.16 13.42 -7.96
C LYS A 74 -5.43 12.73 -6.81
N LYS A 75 -5.74 13.18 -5.61
CA LYS A 75 -5.25 12.53 -4.39
C LYS A 75 -6.01 11.23 -4.18
N LEU A 76 -5.26 10.16 -3.99
CA LEU A 76 -5.76 8.84 -3.67
C LEU A 76 -5.43 8.50 -2.22
N THR A 77 -6.45 8.21 -1.43
CA THR A 77 -6.30 7.65 -0.10
C THR A 77 -6.77 6.20 -0.13
N LEU A 78 -5.88 5.29 0.25
CA LEU A 78 -6.15 3.85 0.30
C LEU A 78 -6.09 3.37 1.74
N SER A 79 -7.13 2.71 2.20
CA SER A 79 -7.10 1.94 3.44
C SER A 79 -6.95 0.46 3.12
N LEU A 80 -5.81 -0.11 3.45
CA LEU A 80 -5.53 -1.54 3.31
C LEU A 80 -5.68 -2.25 4.66
N SER A 81 -6.16 -3.48 4.64
CA SER A 81 -6.02 -4.39 5.77
C SER A 81 -4.67 -5.09 5.69
N LEU A 82 -3.99 -5.20 6.82
CA LEU A 82 -2.78 -5.98 7.03
C LEU A 82 -3.08 -7.00 8.14
N ASP A 83 -3.83 -8.03 7.79
CA ASP A 83 -4.24 -9.03 8.77
C ASP A 83 -3.13 -10.08 8.93
N VAL A 84 -2.57 -10.16 10.15
CA VAL A 84 -1.56 -11.16 10.49
C VAL A 84 -2.24 -12.40 11.04
N TYR A 85 -1.91 -13.55 10.47
CA TYR A 85 -2.36 -14.85 10.93
C TYR A 85 -1.16 -15.65 11.43
N ALA A 86 -1.23 -16.15 12.66
CA ALA A 86 -0.19 -17.01 13.22
C ALA A 86 -0.78 -18.38 13.58
N PRO A 87 -0.07 -19.49 13.26
CA PRO A 87 -0.50 -20.81 13.65
C PRO A 87 -0.48 -20.96 15.18
N ARG A 88 -1.23 -21.92 15.68
CA ARG A 88 -1.36 -22.17 17.13
C ARG A 88 -0.01 -22.38 17.83
N THR A 89 0.97 -22.91 17.10
CA THR A 89 2.32 -23.18 17.62
C THR A 89 3.09 -21.90 17.96
N LEU A 90 2.83 -20.81 17.26
CA LEU A 90 3.43 -19.49 17.52
C LEU A 90 2.64 -18.67 18.54
N GLY A 91 1.37 -19.02 18.75
CA GLY A 91 0.51 -18.34 19.70
C GLY A 91 0.15 -16.91 19.28
N ALA A 92 -0.44 -16.17 20.21
CA ALA A 92 -0.77 -14.77 20.04
C ALA A 92 0.49 -13.89 19.90
N GLU A 93 1.55 -14.25 20.60
CA GLU A 93 2.84 -13.54 20.55
C GLU A 93 3.43 -13.52 19.14
N GLY A 94 3.29 -14.61 18.37
CA GLY A 94 3.74 -14.63 16.98
C GLY A 94 3.04 -13.61 16.07
N CYS A 95 1.79 -13.26 16.36
CA CYS A 95 1.12 -12.15 15.68
C CYS A 95 1.72 -10.80 16.08
N GLU A 96 1.99 -10.61 17.37
CA GLU A 96 2.47 -9.34 17.93
C GLU A 96 3.91 -9.04 17.47
N GLU A 97 4.79 -10.03 17.48
CA GLU A 97 6.15 -9.92 16.95
C GLU A 97 6.13 -9.55 15.45
N THR A 98 5.32 -10.26 14.65
CA THR A 98 5.17 -9.97 13.23
C THR A 98 4.59 -8.57 12.99
N ALA A 99 3.66 -8.11 13.82
CA ALA A 99 3.11 -6.76 13.74
C ALA A 99 4.15 -5.67 13.99
N GLU A 100 5.07 -5.91 14.93
CA GLU A 100 6.19 -4.98 15.16
C GLU A 100 7.13 -4.91 13.96
N GLU A 101 7.49 -6.05 13.36
CA GLU A 101 8.30 -6.10 12.15
C GLU A 101 7.62 -5.40 10.97
N ILE A 102 6.30 -5.65 10.75
CA ILE A 102 5.52 -4.95 9.73
C ILE A 102 5.55 -3.44 9.96
N THR A 103 5.41 -3.00 11.21
CA THR A 103 5.43 -1.57 11.53
C THR A 103 6.77 -0.96 11.12
N GLN A 104 7.89 -1.62 11.39
CA GLN A 104 9.22 -1.16 10.98
C GLN A 104 9.34 -1.07 9.46
N VAL A 105 8.87 -2.08 8.72
CA VAL A 105 8.88 -2.08 7.25
C VAL A 105 8.04 -0.95 6.69
N MET A 106 6.84 -0.74 7.22
CA MET A 106 5.94 0.33 6.76
C MET A 106 6.53 1.73 7.00
N MET A 107 7.33 1.90 8.03
CA MET A 107 7.97 3.19 8.33
C MET A 107 9.27 3.44 7.54
N ALA A 108 10.00 2.40 7.14
CA ALA A 108 11.35 2.53 6.63
C ALA A 108 11.57 2.04 5.19
N ALA A 109 10.77 1.10 4.69
CA ALA A 109 11.10 0.32 3.50
C ALA A 109 10.10 0.41 2.34
N LEU A 110 9.10 1.26 2.42
CA LEU A 110 8.16 1.44 1.32
C LEU A 110 8.79 2.18 0.12
N PRO A 111 8.35 1.87 -1.10
CA PRO A 111 8.81 2.59 -2.28
C PRO A 111 8.54 4.08 -2.17
N SER A 112 9.44 4.90 -2.72
CA SER A 112 9.26 6.34 -2.76
C SER A 112 7.93 6.70 -3.45
N GLY A 113 7.11 7.52 -2.79
CA GLY A 113 5.80 7.95 -3.27
C GLY A 113 4.62 7.21 -2.66
N LEU A 114 4.85 6.14 -1.94
CA LEU A 114 3.84 5.50 -1.12
C LEU A 114 4.08 5.88 0.35
N CYS A 115 3.20 6.73 0.88
CA CYS A 115 3.33 7.23 2.24
C CYS A 115 2.26 6.61 3.14
N VAL A 116 2.69 6.00 4.23
CA VAL A 116 1.76 5.57 5.29
C VAL A 116 1.40 6.78 6.13
N ARG A 117 0.12 7.09 6.23
CA ARG A 117 -0.42 8.15 7.06
C ARG A 117 -0.80 7.68 8.44
N GLU A 118 -1.39 6.52 8.51
CA GLU A 118 -1.79 5.89 9.75
C GLU A 118 -1.63 4.37 9.64
N LEU A 119 -1.14 3.76 10.71
CA LEU A 119 -1.11 2.31 10.90
C LEU A 119 -1.74 2.01 12.25
N LYS A 120 -2.84 1.28 12.24
CA LYS A 120 -3.61 0.98 13.44
C LYS A 120 -3.78 -0.52 13.60
N TRP A 121 -3.31 -1.02 14.73
CA TRP A 121 -3.44 -2.42 15.12
C TRP A 121 -4.65 -2.62 16.02
N GLY A 122 -5.37 -3.71 15.80
CA GLY A 122 -6.43 -4.18 16.67
C GLY A 122 -5.89 -5.04 17.80
N LYS A 123 -6.74 -5.91 18.33
CA LYS A 123 -6.35 -6.92 19.31
C LYS A 123 -6.13 -8.28 18.64
N THR A 124 -5.28 -9.10 19.24
CA THR A 124 -5.10 -10.47 18.82
C THR A 124 -6.25 -11.33 19.31
N GLU A 125 -6.86 -12.08 18.41
CA GLU A 125 -7.99 -12.96 18.70
C GLU A 125 -7.79 -14.32 18.03
N TRP A 126 -8.38 -15.35 18.62
CA TRP A 126 -8.46 -16.66 17.98
C TRP A 126 -9.53 -16.68 16.89
N ASP A 127 -9.12 -16.88 15.65
CA ASP A 127 -10.03 -17.02 14.51
C ASP A 127 -10.40 -18.50 14.33
N LYS A 128 -11.66 -18.83 14.63
CA LYS A 128 -12.19 -20.20 14.53
C LYS A 128 -12.30 -20.68 13.09
N THR A 129 -12.49 -19.78 12.14
CA THR A 129 -12.66 -20.11 10.72
C THR A 129 -11.35 -20.63 10.15
N TYR A 130 -10.26 -19.96 10.46
CA TYR A 130 -8.92 -20.33 9.97
C TYR A 130 -8.16 -21.26 10.94
N GLY A 131 -8.60 -21.36 12.19
CA GLY A 131 -7.89 -22.12 13.22
C GLY A 131 -6.53 -21.53 13.55
N MET A 132 -6.42 -20.20 13.51
CA MET A 132 -5.20 -19.43 13.72
C MET A 132 -5.47 -18.23 14.61
N PHE A 133 -4.44 -17.72 15.27
CA PHE A 133 -4.51 -16.38 15.85
C PHE A 133 -4.52 -15.34 14.76
N ARG A 134 -5.33 -14.31 14.92
CA ARG A 134 -5.44 -13.19 14.00
C ARG A 134 -5.25 -11.88 14.73
N LEU A 135 -4.40 -11.03 14.17
CA LEU A 135 -4.23 -9.64 14.56
C LEU A 135 -4.56 -8.76 13.35
N ALA A 136 -5.69 -8.06 13.41
CA ALA A 136 -6.13 -7.22 12.32
C ALA A 136 -5.49 -5.83 12.41
N ALA A 137 -5.06 -5.32 11.26
CA ALA A 137 -4.60 -3.95 11.13
C ALA A 137 -5.29 -3.21 9.99
N SER A 138 -5.26 -1.89 10.09
CA SER A 138 -5.62 -0.96 9.02
C SER A 138 -4.46 -0.01 8.78
N ALA A 139 -3.99 0.05 7.56
CA ALA A 139 -2.97 0.99 7.12
C ALA A 139 -3.55 1.95 6.09
N GLU A 140 -3.45 3.25 6.36
CA GLU A 140 -3.87 4.29 5.45
C GLU A 140 -2.67 4.80 4.66
N TYR A 141 -2.80 4.74 3.33
CA TYR A 141 -1.79 5.18 2.38
C TYR A 141 -2.28 6.35 1.57
N GLU A 142 -1.37 7.24 1.24
CA GLU A 142 -1.60 8.36 0.35
C GLU A 142 -0.74 8.23 -0.90
N ALA A 143 -1.36 8.42 -2.05
CA ALA A 143 -0.72 8.43 -3.36
C ALA A 143 -1.47 9.39 -4.30
N TYR A 144 -1.00 9.53 -5.54
CA TYR A 144 -1.63 10.40 -6.52
C TYR A 144 -1.89 9.65 -7.83
N PHE A 145 -3.10 9.82 -8.39
CA PHE A 145 -3.35 9.54 -9.79
C PHE A 145 -2.89 10.73 -10.60
N THR A 146 -2.01 10.52 -11.57
CA THR A 146 -1.49 11.60 -12.39
C THR A 146 -1.89 11.45 -13.85
N ALA A 147 -2.05 12.60 -14.51
CA ALA A 147 -2.20 12.72 -15.95
C ALA A 147 -1.18 13.74 -16.45
N GLU A 148 -0.55 13.44 -17.57
CA GLU A 148 0.37 14.36 -18.25
C GLU A 148 -0.39 14.97 -19.43
N THR A 149 -0.41 16.30 -19.53
CA THR A 149 -1.00 16.97 -20.69
C THR A 149 0.08 17.34 -21.70
N ALA A 150 -0.06 16.75 -22.88
CA ALA A 150 0.42 17.33 -24.12
C ALA A 150 -0.81 17.63 -24.97
N GLU A 151 -1.38 18.83 -24.82
CA GLU A 151 -2.54 19.37 -25.58
C GLU A 151 -3.92 18.73 -25.31
N GLU A 152 -4.82 19.55 -24.79
CA GLU A 152 -6.30 19.55 -24.79
C GLU A 152 -7.12 18.34 -24.29
N THR A 153 -6.56 17.18 -24.04
CA THR A 153 -7.35 16.06 -23.51
C THR A 153 -6.64 15.41 -22.34
N VAL A 154 -7.16 15.60 -21.14
CA VAL A 154 -6.64 14.91 -19.93
C VAL A 154 -7.11 13.46 -19.95
N VAL A 155 -6.23 12.55 -20.35
CA VAL A 155 -6.45 11.12 -20.22
C VAL A 155 -5.58 10.61 -19.06
N PHE A 156 -6.21 10.11 -18.00
CA PHE A 156 -5.49 9.47 -16.91
C PHE A 156 -4.89 8.15 -17.39
N THR A 157 -3.60 8.16 -17.71
CA THR A 157 -2.93 7.01 -18.32
C THR A 157 -1.98 6.30 -17.41
N ASP A 158 -1.56 6.91 -16.30
CA ASP A 158 -0.55 6.31 -15.45
C ASP A 158 -0.75 6.62 -13.96
N PHE A 159 -0.24 5.70 -13.14
CA PHE A 159 -0.19 5.81 -11.69
C PHE A 159 1.26 5.94 -11.27
N ILE A 160 1.65 7.14 -10.84
CA ILE A 160 3.02 7.36 -10.37
C ILE A 160 3.07 7.10 -8.86
N LEU A 161 3.72 5.99 -8.47
CA LEU A 161 4.20 5.72 -7.11
C LEU A 161 5.44 6.58 -6.77
N ARG A 162 5.57 7.77 -7.36
CA ARG A 162 6.69 8.66 -7.06
C ARG A 162 6.17 9.86 -6.30
N GLY A 163 6.67 9.95 -5.06
CA GLY A 163 6.34 11.01 -4.15
C GLY A 163 6.60 12.38 -4.70
N VAL A 164 5.79 13.27 -4.18
CA VAL A 164 5.96 14.70 -4.11
C VAL A 164 6.94 15.29 -5.12
N VAL A 165 6.42 15.84 -6.19
CA VAL A 165 7.13 16.87 -6.94
C VAL A 165 7.37 18.01 -5.94
N ARG A 166 8.59 18.12 -5.41
CA ARG A 166 8.98 19.29 -4.64
C ARG A 166 9.00 20.43 -5.63
N ALA A 167 8.09 21.38 -5.46
CA ALA A 167 8.27 22.69 -6.05
C ALA A 167 9.63 23.22 -5.55
N HIS A 168 10.56 23.43 -6.45
CA HIS A 168 11.75 24.19 -6.14
C HIS A 168 11.33 25.65 -6.04
N GLU A 169 11.45 26.22 -4.85
CA GLU A 169 11.52 27.66 -4.69
C GLU A 169 12.77 28.23 -5.38
#